data_4cd7eda32428176c3e30b13bd606118c
#
_entry.id   4cd7eda32428176c3e30b13bd606118c
#
_cell.length_a   1.000
_cell.length_b   1.000
_cell.length_c   1.000
_cell.angle_alpha   90.00
_cell.angle_beta   90.00
_cell.angle_gamma   90.00
#
_symmetry.space_group_name_H-M   'P 1'
#
loop_
_entity.id
_entity.type
_entity.pdbx_description
1 polymer ?
#
loop_
_entity_poly.entity_id
_entity_poly.type
_entity_poly.pdbx_seq_one_letter_code
_entity_poly.pdbx_strand_id
1 'polypeptide(L)'
;IRGVDAYDIAVSVRHDNYYPYRNLLLIVDYVAGDKIVEHDTVNVELCDEYGDWGGSGLGKLFQKQMLIKERVPVGRYDKIVVWHNMRVSKVTNVTDVGLTYIKSK
;
A
#
# COMPACT_ATOMS: atom_id res chain seq x y z
N ILE A 1 18.35 -5.05 -4.79
CA ILE A 1 18.68 -3.65 -5.16
C ILE A 1 20.16 -3.44 -4.95
N ARG A 2 20.87 -3.22 -6.04
CA ARG A 2 22.32 -3.05 -5.98
C ARG A 2 22.73 -1.63 -5.64
N GLY A 3 23.77 -1.49 -4.80
CA GLY A 3 24.32 -0.18 -4.45
C GLY A 3 23.42 0.66 -3.56
N VAL A 4 22.50 0.01 -2.85
CA VAL A 4 21.59 0.67 -1.93
C VAL A 4 21.71 0.01 -0.58
N ASP A 5 21.92 0.81 0.48
CA ASP A 5 22.00 0.29 1.84
C ASP A 5 20.63 0.11 2.48
N ALA A 6 19.68 0.96 2.11
CA ALA A 6 18.33 0.92 2.64
C ALA A 6 17.35 1.45 1.61
N TYR A 7 16.08 1.12 1.81
CA TYR A 7 15.00 1.58 0.93
C TYR A 7 13.76 1.91 1.74
N ASP A 8 12.90 2.74 1.14
CA ASP A 8 11.59 3.05 1.70
C ASP A 8 10.55 2.20 0.99
N ILE A 9 9.48 1.85 1.68
CA ILE A 9 8.39 1.06 1.13
C ILE A 9 7.13 1.91 1.11
N ALA A 10 6.50 2.00 -0.06
CA ALA A 10 5.23 2.67 -0.23
C ALA A 10 4.19 1.69 -0.78
N VAL A 11 2.96 1.83 -0.33
CA VAL A 11 1.84 1.09 -0.91
C VAL A 11 1.16 1.98 -1.93
N SER A 12 0.80 1.40 -3.08
CA SER A 12 0.07 2.08 -4.14
C SER A 12 -1.28 1.41 -4.32
N VAL A 13 -2.33 2.22 -4.38
CA VAL A 13 -3.69 1.75 -4.60
C VAL A 13 -4.25 2.47 -5.83
N ARG A 14 -4.80 1.70 -6.76
CA ARG A 14 -5.50 2.24 -7.92
C ARG A 14 -6.95 1.78 -7.85
N HIS A 15 -7.87 2.73 -7.94
CA HIS A 15 -9.30 2.46 -7.84
C HIS A 15 -10.07 3.33 -8.83
N ASP A 16 -11.33 2.95 -9.07
CA ASP A 16 -12.20 3.74 -9.94
C ASP A 16 -13.09 4.67 -9.11
N ASN A 17 -13.94 5.45 -9.81
CA ASN A 17 -14.83 6.43 -9.21
C ASN A 17 -16.02 5.79 -8.46
N TYR A 18 -16.22 4.50 -8.60
CA TYR A 18 -17.34 3.79 -7.98
C TYR A 18 -16.94 3.01 -6.72
N TYR A 19 -15.69 3.14 -6.27
CA TYR A 19 -15.26 2.51 -5.04
C TYR A 19 -16.16 2.98 -3.89
N PRO A 20 -16.82 2.06 -3.15
CA PRO A 20 -17.90 2.44 -2.22
C PRO A 20 -17.43 2.98 -0.88
N TYR A 21 -16.14 2.98 -0.61
CA TYR A 21 -15.60 3.41 0.68
C TYR A 21 -14.66 4.59 0.51
N ARG A 22 -14.41 5.29 1.63
CA ARG A 22 -13.48 6.44 1.67
C ARG A 22 -12.03 6.01 1.83
N ASN A 23 -11.82 4.78 2.27
CA ASN A 23 -10.49 4.29 2.61
C ASN A 23 -10.36 2.82 2.23
N LEU A 24 -9.13 2.35 2.26
CA LEU A 24 -8.83 0.94 2.11
C LEU A 24 -7.95 0.53 3.27
N LEU A 25 -8.46 -0.37 4.11
CA LEU A 25 -7.72 -0.92 5.24
C LEU A 25 -6.91 -2.11 4.76
N LEU A 26 -5.62 -2.08 5.04
CA LEU A 26 -4.68 -3.12 4.62
C LEU A 26 -3.92 -3.64 5.83
N ILE A 27 -3.56 -4.91 5.76
CA ILE A 27 -2.60 -5.52 6.66
C ILE A 27 -1.38 -5.88 5.82
N VAL A 28 -0.21 -5.50 6.29
CA VAL A 28 1.05 -5.78 5.60
C VAL A 28 1.89 -6.67 6.52
N ASP A 29 2.20 -7.86 6.03
CA ASP A 29 3.03 -8.83 6.74
C ASP A 29 4.43 -8.84 6.13
N TYR A 30 5.43 -8.67 6.97
CA TYR A 30 6.84 -8.68 6.57
C TYR A 30 7.43 -10.03 6.97
N VAL A 31 7.95 -10.76 6.00
CA VAL A 31 8.39 -12.15 6.18
C VAL A 31 9.90 -12.25 6.02
N ALA A 32 10.54 -12.93 6.94
CA ALA A 32 11.96 -13.29 6.86
C ALA A 32 12.14 -14.71 7.37
N GLY A 33 12.81 -15.55 6.58
CA GLY A 33 13.07 -16.94 6.98
C GLY A 33 11.81 -17.75 7.24
N ASP A 34 10.81 -17.60 6.40
CA ASP A 34 9.51 -18.29 6.48
C ASP A 34 8.64 -17.90 7.69
N LYS A 35 9.02 -16.84 8.38
CA LYS A 35 8.25 -16.35 9.53
C LYS A 35 7.85 -14.90 9.32
N ILE A 36 6.65 -14.55 9.80
CA ILE A 36 6.22 -13.16 9.84
C ILE A 36 6.95 -12.51 11.01
N VAL A 37 7.85 -11.57 10.71
CA VAL A 37 8.67 -10.91 11.73
C VAL A 37 8.10 -9.56 12.15
N GLU A 38 7.30 -8.95 11.30
CA GLU A 38 6.62 -7.69 11.59
C GLU A 38 5.30 -7.65 10.83
N HIS A 39 4.34 -6.86 11.32
CA HIS A 39 3.19 -6.52 10.52
C HIS A 39 2.73 -5.09 10.83
N ASP A 40 2.08 -4.47 9.86
CA ASP A 40 1.49 -3.14 10.00
C ASP A 40 0.03 -3.19 9.57
N THR A 41 -0.80 -2.39 10.25
CA THR A 41 -2.15 -2.11 9.79
C THR A 41 -2.12 -0.73 9.17
N VAL A 42 -2.54 -0.64 7.91
CA VAL A 42 -2.45 0.59 7.13
C VAL A 42 -3.84 1.04 6.72
N ASN A 43 -4.17 2.28 7.02
CA ASN A 43 -5.40 2.91 6.55
C ASN A 43 -5.03 3.86 5.42
N VAL A 44 -5.34 3.47 4.19
CA VAL A 44 -5.10 4.31 3.03
C VAL A 44 -6.35 5.16 2.79
N GLU A 45 -6.26 6.44 3.10
CA GLU A 45 -7.36 7.36 2.88
C GLU A 45 -7.40 7.75 1.40
N LEU A 46 -8.53 7.50 0.76
CA LEU A 46 -8.69 7.68 -0.68
C LEU A 46 -9.48 8.92 -1.04
N CYS A 47 -10.28 9.44 -0.11
CA CYS A 47 -10.97 10.70 -0.33
C CYS A 47 -10.95 11.56 0.93
N ASP A 48 -11.18 12.86 0.76
CA ASP A 48 -11.20 13.80 1.86
C ASP A 48 -12.59 13.85 2.53
N GLU A 49 -12.75 14.73 3.51
CA GLU A 49 -14.01 14.89 4.25
C GLU A 49 -15.16 15.38 3.39
N TYR A 50 -14.86 15.96 2.22
CA TYR A 50 -15.87 16.45 1.27
C TYR A 50 -16.22 15.42 0.21
N GLY A 51 -15.62 14.23 0.28
CA GLY A 51 -15.87 13.15 -0.68
C GLY A 51 -15.04 13.24 -1.96
N ASP A 52 -14.06 14.13 -2.01
CA ASP A 52 -13.19 14.25 -3.17
C ASP A 52 -12.04 13.25 -3.11
N TRP A 53 -11.82 12.54 -4.21
CA TRP A 53 -10.73 11.58 -4.30
C TRP A 53 -9.39 12.28 -4.27
N GLY A 54 -8.52 11.85 -3.35
CA GLY A 54 -7.15 12.31 -3.32
C GLY A 54 -6.30 11.54 -4.31
N GLY A 55 -5.10 11.99 -4.53
CA GLY A 55 -4.19 11.37 -5.46
C GLY A 55 -4.39 11.86 -6.88
N SER A 56 -3.61 11.31 -7.80
CA SER A 56 -3.70 11.68 -9.20
C SER A 56 -4.67 10.75 -9.92
N GLY A 57 -5.43 11.31 -10.84
CA GLY A 57 -6.40 10.57 -11.62
C GLY A 57 -6.22 10.81 -13.10
N LEU A 58 -6.55 9.80 -13.88
CA LEU A 58 -6.59 9.90 -15.32
C LEU A 58 -7.90 9.29 -15.78
N GLY A 59 -8.82 10.14 -16.25
CA GLY A 59 -10.16 9.70 -16.58
C GLY A 59 -10.93 9.29 -15.33
N LYS A 60 -11.32 8.02 -15.25
CA LYS A 60 -12.12 7.47 -14.14
C LYS A 60 -11.27 6.67 -13.13
N LEU A 61 -9.97 6.61 -13.33
CA LEU A 61 -9.08 5.88 -12.43
C LEU A 61 -8.27 6.85 -11.57
N PHE A 62 -8.12 6.51 -10.31
CA PHE A 62 -7.38 7.30 -9.33
C PHE A 62 -6.29 6.43 -8.72
N GLN A 63 -5.13 7.03 -8.49
CA GLN A 63 -4.01 6.34 -7.88
C GLN A 63 -3.55 7.10 -6.64
N LYS A 64 -3.40 6.37 -5.55
CA LYS A 64 -2.90 6.91 -4.29
C LYS A 64 -1.68 6.12 -3.86
N GLN A 65 -0.64 6.81 -3.44
CA GLN A 65 0.57 6.19 -2.90
C GLN A 65 0.80 6.69 -1.49
N MET A 66 1.15 5.77 -0.58
CA MET A 66 1.38 6.09 0.81
C MET A 66 2.64 5.39 1.30
N LEU A 67 3.53 6.17 1.91
CA LEU A 67 4.75 5.62 2.51
C LEU A 67 4.38 4.87 3.79
N ILE A 68 4.85 3.62 3.92
CA ILE A 68 4.52 2.77 5.06
C ILE A 68 5.73 2.39 5.91
N LYS A 69 6.92 2.36 5.32
CA LYS A 69 8.15 2.12 6.06
C LYS A 69 9.30 2.88 5.45
N GLU A 70 10.22 3.33 6.29
CA GLU A 70 11.38 4.08 5.87
C GLU A 70 12.65 3.39 6.33
N ARG A 71 13.71 3.55 5.56
CA ARG A 71 15.06 3.11 5.89
C ARG A 71 15.15 1.63 6.27
N VAL A 72 14.50 0.80 5.46
CA VAL A 72 14.55 -0.64 5.65
C VAL A 72 15.88 -1.15 5.08
N PRO A 73 16.71 -1.82 5.90
CA PRO A 73 17.96 -2.38 5.38
C PRO A 73 17.69 -3.41 4.29
N VAL A 74 18.51 -3.37 3.25
CA VAL A 74 18.41 -4.33 2.16
C VAL A 74 18.61 -5.74 2.71
N GLY A 75 17.73 -6.67 2.33
CA GLY A 75 17.81 -8.04 2.79
C GLY A 75 17.11 -8.33 4.11
N ARG A 76 16.51 -7.32 4.75
CA ARG A 76 15.82 -7.53 6.02
C ARG A 76 14.61 -8.45 5.88
N TYR A 77 13.89 -8.35 4.77
CA TYR A 77 12.70 -9.17 4.51
C TYR A 77 12.88 -9.97 3.23
N ASP A 78 12.38 -11.21 3.24
CA ASP A 78 12.39 -12.06 2.05
C ASP A 78 11.19 -11.78 1.16
N LYS A 79 10.06 -11.44 1.78
CA LYS A 79 8.85 -11.07 1.04
C LYS A 79 7.94 -10.23 1.90
N ILE A 80 7.01 -9.56 1.25
CA ILE A 80 6.00 -8.73 1.90
C ILE A 80 4.64 -9.14 1.32
N VAL A 81 3.69 -9.43 2.20
CA VAL A 81 2.35 -9.85 1.81
C VAL A 81 1.35 -8.80 2.24
N VAL A 82 0.49 -8.41 1.33
CA VAL A 82 -0.52 -7.37 1.58
C VAL A 82 -1.90 -7.99 1.49
N TRP A 83 -2.73 -7.73 2.51
CA TRP A 83 -4.12 -8.20 2.57
C TRP A 83 -5.04 -7.00 2.75
N HIS A 84 -6.28 -7.09 2.26
CA HIS A 84 -7.27 -6.13 2.69
C HIS A 84 -7.85 -6.55 4.05
N ASN A 85 -8.22 -5.54 4.86
CA ASN A 85 -8.84 -5.75 6.17
C ASN A 85 -10.21 -5.06 6.21
N MET A 86 -10.90 -5.09 5.10
CA MET A 86 -12.27 -4.56 5.00
C MET A 86 -13.25 -5.62 5.50
N ARG A 87 -14.43 -5.17 5.93
CA ARG A 87 -15.45 -6.07 6.48
C ARG A 87 -16.11 -6.98 5.44
N VAL A 88 -15.88 -6.69 4.17
CA VAL A 88 -16.43 -7.49 3.07
C VAL A 88 -15.41 -8.53 2.64
N SER A 89 -15.88 -9.68 2.17
CA SER A 89 -14.99 -10.74 1.72
C SER A 89 -14.32 -10.41 0.39
N LYS A 90 -14.94 -9.56 -0.41
CA LYS A 90 -14.42 -9.15 -1.70
C LYS A 90 -14.48 -7.64 -1.83
N VAL A 91 -13.34 -7.02 -2.11
CA VAL A 91 -13.25 -5.58 -2.33
C VAL A 91 -13.39 -5.32 -3.84
N THR A 92 -14.40 -4.55 -4.21
CA THR A 92 -14.67 -4.22 -5.61
C THR A 92 -14.17 -2.82 -5.95
N ASN A 93 -13.92 -2.57 -7.23
CA ASN A 93 -13.54 -1.24 -7.77
C ASN A 93 -12.15 -0.77 -7.36
N VAL A 94 -11.35 -1.68 -6.80
CA VAL A 94 -9.90 -1.51 -6.64
C VAL A 94 -9.26 -2.35 -7.75
N THR A 95 -8.51 -1.69 -8.65
CA THR A 95 -7.89 -2.38 -9.77
C THR A 95 -6.54 -2.96 -9.43
N ASP A 96 -5.78 -2.24 -8.61
CA ASP A 96 -4.43 -2.66 -8.25
C ASP A 96 -4.08 -2.24 -6.84
N VAL A 97 -3.34 -3.10 -6.15
CA VAL A 97 -2.60 -2.77 -4.94
C VAL A 97 -1.18 -3.27 -5.15
N GLY A 98 -0.22 -2.39 -4.99
CA GLY A 98 1.17 -2.74 -5.20
C GLY A 98 2.09 -2.13 -4.17
N LEU A 99 3.33 -2.56 -4.19
CA LEU A 99 4.38 -2.02 -3.35
C LEU A 99 5.45 -1.39 -4.22
N THR A 100 5.94 -0.24 -3.78
CA THR A 100 7.02 0.47 -4.45
C THR A 100 8.19 0.56 -3.48
N TYR A 101 9.37 0.24 -3.96
CA TYR A 101 10.61 0.33 -3.19
C TYR A 101 11.40 1.51 -3.70
N ILE A 102 11.69 2.45 -2.80
CA ILE A 102 12.33 3.70 -3.14
C ILE A 102 13.65 3.76 -2.38
N LYS A 103 14.74 4.06 -3.10
CA LYS A 103 16.05 4.21 -2.45
C LYS A 103 15.97 5.28 -1.36
N SER A 104 16.36 4.94 -0.16
CA SER A 104 16.42 5.89 0.95
C SER A 104 17.58 6.87 0.76
N LYS A 105 17.34 8.10 1.10
CA LYS A 105 18.37 9.15 1.04
C LYS A 105 19.26 9.16 2.28
#